data_b1ceedb25b8ac8254a25133a3d203660
#
_entry.id   b1ceedb25b8ac8254a25133a3d203660
#
_cell.length_a   1.000
_cell.length_b   1.000
_cell.length_c   1.000
_cell.angle_alpha   90.00
_cell.angle_beta   90.00
_cell.angle_gamma   90.00
#
_symmetry.space_group_name_H-M   'P 1'
#
loop_
_entity.id
_entity.type
_entity.pdbx_description
1 polymer ?
#
loop_
_entity_poly.entity_id
_entity_poly.type
_entity_poly.pdbx_seq_one_letter_code
_entity_poly.pdbx_strand_id
1 'polypeptide(L)'
;MVKMVLGSSDTQGQTMASVGEARIASYDQAISALSAFDNAGDLQGAAYDSGKQYGMNVITPLLKGAIMYTELVSEAVPKLPSKYRSEVGGEDLDSEVLESEIRSLEASLHSIRGMYNAMVGDESTSASTLSSLSNRMDDLLKQRNEKMDKLRKLNMFAGSSNDVFSVGEGSSLVDNLAQNLQTGLSQIETDFSSFSGTFPKHSVNTLGWAKNIEGEWENKVKIDGDYKNVLKKIEDGKGLTEKDMEVIQSYKKRHPSKELPDTLVNAIEQHIYEKTLAEALGDDGVKYNTKNWYDVVTEISDNDWFKRGAQILGITPKSLSEAFIQSDGVIGLLGSVDKGTKGRKFV
;
A
#
# COMPACT_ATOMS: atom_id res chain seq x y z
N MET A 1 -4.56 0.68 -24.89
CA MET A 1 -5.84 0.16 -24.33
C MET A 1 -5.71 -0.01 -22.83
N VAL A 2 -6.59 0.61 -22.07
CA VAL A 2 -6.70 0.43 -20.61
C VAL A 2 -8.10 -0.10 -20.33
N LYS A 3 -8.16 -1.19 -19.57
CA LYS A 3 -9.43 -1.83 -19.21
C LYS A 3 -9.40 -2.28 -17.75
N MET A 4 -10.47 -2.02 -17.03
CA MET A 4 -10.69 -2.52 -15.68
C MET A 4 -12.01 -3.27 -15.61
N VAL A 5 -11.95 -4.51 -15.11
CA VAL A 5 -13.10 -5.36 -14.80
C VAL A 5 -13.02 -5.70 -13.32
N LEU A 6 -13.79 -5.01 -12.51
CA LEU A 6 -13.69 -5.06 -11.05
C LEU A 6 -13.84 -6.47 -10.49
N GLY A 7 -14.84 -7.22 -10.93
CA GLY A 7 -15.05 -8.58 -10.46
C GLY A 7 -13.86 -9.52 -10.74
N SER A 8 -13.23 -9.36 -11.92
CA SER A 8 -12.02 -10.13 -12.27
C SER A 8 -10.82 -9.68 -11.42
N SER A 9 -10.68 -8.38 -11.18
CA SER A 9 -9.58 -7.83 -10.37
C SER A 9 -9.70 -8.26 -8.89
N ASP A 10 -10.90 -8.25 -8.33
CA ASP A 10 -11.16 -8.77 -6.97
C ASP A 10 -10.81 -10.26 -6.85
N THR A 11 -11.26 -11.07 -7.82
CA THR A 11 -10.95 -12.51 -7.87
C THR A 11 -9.44 -12.75 -8.01
N GLN A 12 -8.77 -11.97 -8.86
CA GLN A 12 -7.31 -12.04 -9.01
C GLN A 12 -6.60 -11.71 -7.69
N GLY A 13 -7.04 -10.67 -6.98
CA GLY A 13 -6.49 -10.32 -5.66
C GLY A 13 -6.62 -11.44 -4.65
N GLN A 14 -7.79 -12.05 -4.52
CA GLN A 14 -8.04 -13.19 -3.62
C GLN A 14 -7.19 -14.41 -3.99
N THR A 15 -7.11 -14.72 -5.29
CA THR A 15 -6.30 -15.84 -5.80
C THR A 15 -4.83 -15.61 -5.51
N MET A 16 -4.30 -14.39 -5.73
CA MET A 16 -2.90 -14.06 -5.44
C MET A 16 -2.58 -14.19 -3.96
N ALA A 17 -3.45 -13.77 -3.06
CA ALA A 17 -3.26 -13.94 -1.62
C ALA A 17 -3.16 -15.43 -1.25
N SER A 18 -4.14 -16.25 -1.67
CA SER A 18 -4.18 -17.68 -1.37
C SER A 18 -3.01 -18.46 -1.97
N VAL A 19 -2.70 -18.23 -3.25
CA VAL A 19 -1.55 -18.88 -3.92
C VAL A 19 -0.24 -18.42 -3.32
N GLY A 20 -0.15 -17.14 -2.91
CA GLY A 20 1.03 -16.59 -2.22
C GLY A 20 1.31 -17.29 -0.91
N GLU A 21 0.30 -17.47 -0.06
CA GLU A 21 0.44 -18.19 1.21
C GLU A 21 0.92 -19.64 1.00
N ALA A 22 0.33 -20.36 0.04
CA ALA A 22 0.73 -21.73 -0.27
C ALA A 22 2.18 -21.81 -0.79
N ARG A 23 2.62 -20.85 -1.62
CA ARG A 23 4.00 -20.78 -2.11
C ARG A 23 4.98 -20.49 -0.99
N ILE A 24 4.69 -19.52 -0.13
CA ILE A 24 5.53 -19.17 1.02
C ILE A 24 5.73 -20.40 1.91
N ALA A 25 4.64 -21.10 2.26
CA ALA A 25 4.72 -22.33 3.06
C ALA A 25 5.59 -23.41 2.39
N SER A 26 5.51 -23.55 1.06
CA SER A 26 6.33 -24.50 0.30
C SER A 26 7.83 -24.09 0.30
N TYR A 27 8.14 -22.81 0.18
CA TYR A 27 9.50 -22.31 0.25
C TYR A 27 10.10 -22.46 1.66
N ASP A 28 9.33 -22.21 2.71
CA ASP A 28 9.76 -22.46 4.10
C ASP A 28 10.05 -23.94 4.36
N GLN A 29 9.22 -24.84 3.82
CA GLN A 29 9.49 -26.28 3.89
C GLN A 29 10.78 -26.65 3.15
N ALA A 30 11.03 -26.05 1.97
CA ALA A 30 12.25 -26.29 1.21
C ALA A 30 13.48 -25.77 1.97
N ILE A 31 13.43 -24.61 2.59
CA ILE A 31 14.52 -24.07 3.44
C ILE A 31 14.77 -25.03 4.61
N SER A 32 13.71 -25.51 5.26
CA SER A 32 13.82 -26.46 6.37
C SER A 32 14.44 -27.78 5.93
N ALA A 33 14.10 -28.29 4.75
CA ALA A 33 14.67 -29.51 4.17
C ALA A 33 16.17 -29.33 3.83
N LEU A 34 16.57 -28.16 3.27
CA LEU A 34 17.96 -27.82 3.01
C LEU A 34 18.77 -27.73 4.30
N SER A 35 18.21 -27.14 5.35
CA SER A 35 18.84 -27.09 6.67
C SER A 35 19.01 -28.50 7.28
N ALA A 36 18.01 -29.37 7.14
CA ALA A 36 18.11 -30.76 7.58
C ALA A 36 19.16 -31.54 6.78
N PHE A 37 19.25 -31.31 5.47
CA PHE A 37 20.28 -31.90 4.61
C PHE A 37 21.68 -31.42 5.00
N ASP A 38 21.86 -30.13 5.27
CA ASP A 38 23.14 -29.57 5.73
C ASP A 38 23.60 -30.24 7.05
N ASN A 39 22.67 -30.46 7.98
CA ASN A 39 22.92 -31.06 9.29
C ASN A 39 23.04 -32.59 9.28
N ALA A 40 22.78 -33.25 8.13
CA ALA A 40 22.88 -34.71 8.02
C ALA A 40 24.34 -35.18 8.10
N GLY A 41 24.79 -35.59 9.29
CA GLY A 41 26.19 -35.99 9.56
C GLY A 41 26.63 -37.30 8.93
N ASP A 42 25.67 -38.16 8.58
CA ASP A 42 25.86 -39.47 7.91
C ASP A 42 26.07 -39.35 6.40
N LEU A 43 25.71 -38.21 5.80
CA LEU A 43 25.95 -37.93 4.38
C LEU A 43 27.27 -37.17 4.21
N GLN A 44 28.31 -37.91 3.82
CA GLN A 44 29.71 -37.41 3.70
C GLN A 44 30.28 -37.64 2.31
N GLY A 45 31.33 -36.87 1.98
CA GLY A 45 32.03 -36.95 0.72
C GLY A 45 31.81 -35.74 -0.20
N ALA A 46 32.69 -35.54 -1.16
CA ALA A 46 32.80 -34.32 -1.98
C ALA A 46 31.46 -33.92 -2.66
N ALA A 47 30.67 -34.87 -3.12
CA ALA A 47 29.37 -34.62 -3.73
C ALA A 47 28.36 -34.09 -2.70
N TYR A 48 28.24 -34.74 -1.54
CA TYR A 48 27.34 -34.28 -0.48
C TYR A 48 27.77 -32.95 0.12
N ASP A 49 29.08 -32.78 0.39
CA ASP A 49 29.61 -31.54 0.96
C ASP A 49 29.41 -30.36 0.02
N SER A 50 29.61 -30.55 -1.29
CA SER A 50 29.31 -29.52 -2.27
C SER A 50 27.84 -29.22 -2.40
N GLY A 51 26.98 -30.24 -2.34
CA GLY A 51 25.52 -30.10 -2.36
C GLY A 51 24.98 -29.34 -1.16
N LYS A 52 25.45 -29.64 0.05
CA LYS A 52 25.11 -28.94 1.30
C LYS A 52 25.48 -27.45 1.19
N GLN A 53 26.74 -27.16 0.81
CA GLN A 53 27.20 -25.78 0.65
C GLN A 53 26.39 -25.03 -0.42
N TYR A 54 26.09 -25.67 -1.54
CA TYR A 54 25.30 -25.06 -2.62
C TYR A 54 23.87 -24.80 -2.16
N GLY A 55 23.25 -25.74 -1.46
CA GLY A 55 21.93 -25.58 -0.87
C GLY A 55 21.85 -24.38 0.08
N MET A 56 22.84 -24.22 0.95
CA MET A 56 22.86 -23.14 1.92
C MET A 56 23.24 -21.79 1.32
N ASN A 57 24.24 -21.76 0.39
CA ASN A 57 24.81 -20.51 -0.11
C ASN A 57 24.12 -19.96 -1.37
N VAL A 58 23.38 -20.80 -2.11
CA VAL A 58 22.73 -20.41 -3.37
C VAL A 58 21.22 -20.59 -3.29
N ILE A 59 20.75 -21.81 -2.96
CA ILE A 59 19.31 -22.12 -3.01
C ILE A 59 18.57 -21.44 -1.86
N THR A 60 19.11 -21.47 -0.64
CA THR A 60 18.44 -20.86 0.53
C THR A 60 18.24 -19.34 0.37
N PRO A 61 19.24 -18.53 -0.02
CA PRO A 61 19.02 -17.11 -0.32
C PRO A 61 17.96 -16.89 -1.42
N LEU A 62 17.96 -17.72 -2.48
CA LEU A 62 16.96 -17.60 -3.54
C LEU A 62 15.54 -17.85 -3.02
N LEU A 63 15.34 -18.88 -2.18
CA LEU A 63 14.05 -19.17 -1.56
C LEU A 63 13.60 -18.04 -0.63
N LYS A 64 14.50 -17.46 0.18
CA LYS A 64 14.21 -16.29 1.01
C LYS A 64 13.77 -15.07 0.17
N GLY A 65 14.46 -14.81 -0.93
CA GLY A 65 14.07 -13.78 -1.88
C GLY A 65 12.70 -14.04 -2.50
N ALA A 66 12.41 -15.29 -2.86
CA ALA A 66 11.12 -15.71 -3.40
C ALA A 66 9.99 -15.56 -2.38
N ILE A 67 10.23 -15.84 -1.10
CA ILE A 67 9.27 -15.58 -0.01
C ILE A 67 8.95 -14.09 0.07
N MET A 68 9.98 -13.24 0.19
CA MET A 68 9.78 -11.79 0.31
C MET A 68 9.09 -11.19 -0.92
N TYR A 69 9.47 -11.62 -2.12
CA TYR A 69 8.81 -11.19 -3.36
C TYR A 69 7.35 -11.62 -3.40
N THR A 70 7.06 -12.88 -3.03
CA THR A 70 5.69 -13.40 -3.00
C THR A 70 4.82 -12.67 -1.98
N GLU A 71 5.33 -12.37 -0.78
CA GLU A 71 4.65 -11.56 0.23
C GLU A 71 4.24 -10.19 -0.34
N LEU A 72 5.19 -9.46 -0.92
CA LEU A 72 4.95 -8.11 -1.45
C LEU A 72 3.92 -8.12 -2.59
N VAL A 73 4.02 -9.07 -3.52
CA VAL A 73 3.07 -9.17 -4.64
C VAL A 73 1.69 -9.59 -4.16
N SER A 74 1.61 -10.54 -3.24
CA SER A 74 0.33 -11.01 -2.66
C SER A 74 -0.37 -9.92 -1.84
N GLU A 75 0.39 -9.00 -1.25
CA GLU A 75 -0.18 -7.86 -0.53
C GLU A 75 -0.54 -6.68 -1.47
N ALA A 76 0.16 -6.51 -2.58
CA ALA A 76 -0.05 -5.37 -3.48
C ALA A 76 -1.24 -5.57 -4.43
N VAL A 77 -1.36 -6.77 -5.03
CA VAL A 77 -2.39 -7.03 -6.05
C VAL A 77 -3.82 -6.81 -5.54
N PRO A 78 -4.19 -7.23 -4.30
CA PRO A 78 -5.53 -6.98 -3.75
C PRO A 78 -5.88 -5.49 -3.57
N LYS A 79 -4.90 -4.60 -3.56
CA LYS A 79 -5.13 -3.14 -3.43
C LYS A 79 -5.60 -2.49 -4.73
N LEU A 80 -5.29 -3.08 -5.89
CA LEU A 80 -5.65 -2.49 -7.19
C LEU A 80 -7.14 -2.18 -7.31
N PRO A 81 -8.07 -3.11 -7.04
CA PRO A 81 -9.49 -2.81 -7.14
C PRO A 81 -9.97 -1.77 -6.11
N SER A 82 -9.38 -1.72 -4.91
CA SER A 82 -9.70 -0.69 -3.91
C SER A 82 -9.22 0.69 -4.35
N LYS A 83 -7.99 0.80 -4.86
CA LYS A 83 -7.44 2.03 -5.44
C LYS A 83 -8.30 2.52 -6.61
N TYR A 84 -8.68 1.60 -7.51
CA TYR A 84 -9.56 1.94 -8.63
C TYR A 84 -10.90 2.50 -8.15
N ARG A 85 -11.57 1.86 -7.19
CA ARG A 85 -12.84 2.33 -6.63
C ARG A 85 -12.73 3.74 -6.04
N SER A 86 -11.61 4.05 -5.39
CA SER A 86 -11.39 5.36 -4.79
C SER A 86 -11.06 6.46 -5.81
N GLU A 87 -10.33 6.14 -6.88
CA GLU A 87 -9.85 7.14 -7.85
C GLU A 87 -10.75 7.29 -9.08
N VAL A 88 -11.41 6.21 -9.50
CA VAL A 88 -12.19 6.15 -10.74
C VAL A 88 -13.67 5.97 -10.45
N GLY A 89 -14.03 4.92 -9.70
CA GLY A 89 -15.42 4.59 -9.37
C GLY A 89 -15.69 3.10 -9.27
N GLY A 90 -16.98 2.74 -9.06
CA GLY A 90 -17.43 1.36 -8.86
C GLY A 90 -17.92 0.64 -10.12
N GLU A 91 -17.57 1.10 -11.31
CA GLU A 91 -18.02 0.54 -12.59
C GLU A 91 -16.84 -0.01 -13.40
N ASP A 92 -17.13 -1.03 -14.22
CA ASP A 92 -16.17 -1.54 -15.19
C ASP A 92 -15.99 -0.52 -16.32
N LEU A 93 -14.75 -0.21 -16.68
CA LEU A 93 -14.45 0.73 -17.75
C LEU A 93 -13.45 0.16 -18.76
N ASP A 94 -13.64 0.58 -20.01
CA ASP A 94 -12.76 0.25 -21.13
C ASP A 94 -12.48 1.53 -21.93
N SER A 95 -11.20 1.90 -22.08
CA SER A 95 -10.81 3.14 -22.75
C SER A 95 -11.26 3.20 -24.22
N GLU A 96 -11.24 2.07 -24.95
CA GLU A 96 -11.65 2.04 -26.35
C GLU A 96 -13.16 2.25 -26.49
N VAL A 97 -13.95 1.68 -25.57
CA VAL A 97 -15.41 1.89 -25.54
C VAL A 97 -15.71 3.36 -25.24
N LEU A 98 -15.07 3.95 -24.20
CA LEU A 98 -15.26 5.35 -23.85
C LEU A 98 -14.87 6.29 -25.00
N GLU A 99 -13.76 6.06 -25.66
CA GLU A 99 -13.33 6.85 -26.81
C GLU A 99 -14.31 6.73 -28.01
N SER A 100 -14.85 5.54 -28.24
CA SER A 100 -15.85 5.32 -29.29
C SER A 100 -17.15 6.07 -28.97
N GLU A 101 -17.62 6.01 -27.72
CA GLU A 101 -18.80 6.73 -27.27
C GLU A 101 -18.61 8.25 -27.35
N ILE A 102 -17.43 8.77 -26.98
CA ILE A 102 -17.09 10.19 -27.08
C ILE A 102 -17.16 10.64 -28.55
N ARG A 103 -16.54 9.89 -29.48
CA ARG A 103 -16.60 10.20 -30.91
C ARG A 103 -18.03 10.21 -31.45
N SER A 104 -18.87 9.27 -31.02
CA SER A 104 -20.29 9.22 -31.40
C SER A 104 -21.07 10.43 -30.90
N LEU A 105 -20.85 10.84 -29.66
CA LEU A 105 -21.47 12.03 -29.06
C LEU A 105 -21.02 13.31 -29.74
N GLU A 106 -19.73 13.42 -30.10
CA GLU A 106 -19.20 14.55 -30.87
C GLU A 106 -19.77 14.66 -32.26
N ALA A 107 -19.95 13.53 -32.98
CA ALA A 107 -20.61 13.50 -34.28
C ALA A 107 -22.07 13.94 -34.17
N SER A 108 -22.78 13.49 -33.13
CA SER A 108 -24.16 13.90 -32.85
C SER A 108 -24.28 15.40 -32.54
N LEU A 109 -23.36 15.92 -31.72
CA LEU A 109 -23.26 17.35 -31.41
C LEU A 109 -23.02 18.19 -32.67
N HIS A 110 -22.10 17.74 -33.54
CA HIS A 110 -21.81 18.42 -34.81
C HIS A 110 -23.05 18.48 -35.71
N SER A 111 -23.79 17.38 -35.82
CA SER A 111 -25.03 17.30 -36.59
C SER A 111 -26.10 18.26 -36.05
N ILE A 112 -26.39 18.24 -34.75
CA ILE A 112 -27.41 19.09 -34.13
C ILE A 112 -27.02 20.56 -34.24
N ARG A 113 -25.74 20.90 -34.05
CA ARG A 113 -25.24 22.27 -34.23
C ARG A 113 -25.43 22.76 -35.67
N GLY A 114 -25.19 21.88 -36.65
CA GLY A 114 -25.47 22.18 -38.03
C GLY A 114 -26.95 22.50 -38.28
N MET A 115 -27.86 21.68 -37.73
CA MET A 115 -29.30 21.92 -37.82
C MET A 115 -29.71 23.23 -37.13
N TYR A 116 -29.22 23.49 -35.94
CA TYR A 116 -29.48 24.72 -35.19
C TYR A 116 -29.06 25.96 -36.00
N ASN A 117 -27.83 25.96 -36.53
CA ASN A 117 -27.30 27.07 -37.30
C ASN A 117 -28.09 27.32 -38.59
N ALA A 118 -28.60 26.24 -39.24
CA ALA A 118 -29.44 26.37 -40.43
C ALA A 118 -30.81 26.99 -40.11
N MET A 119 -31.33 26.76 -38.91
CA MET A 119 -32.68 27.18 -38.50
C MET A 119 -32.71 28.53 -37.77
N VAL A 120 -31.60 28.97 -37.17
CA VAL A 120 -31.56 30.18 -36.35
C VAL A 120 -31.81 31.47 -37.14
N GLY A 121 -31.57 31.47 -38.49
CA GLY A 121 -31.81 32.60 -39.38
C GLY A 121 -33.13 32.54 -40.16
N ASP A 122 -33.93 31.49 -39.96
CA ASP A 122 -35.18 31.29 -40.65
C ASP A 122 -36.36 31.81 -39.78
N GLU A 123 -37.01 32.87 -40.26
CA GLU A 123 -38.16 33.48 -39.59
C GLU A 123 -39.36 32.53 -39.40
N SER A 124 -39.41 31.44 -40.15
CA SER A 124 -40.47 30.42 -40.05
C SER A 124 -40.20 29.43 -38.90
N THR A 125 -39.01 29.41 -38.35
CA THR A 125 -38.63 28.48 -37.27
C THR A 125 -39.17 28.94 -35.91
N SER A 126 -39.90 28.07 -35.25
CA SER A 126 -40.44 28.38 -33.92
C SER A 126 -39.36 28.45 -32.84
N ALA A 127 -39.51 29.38 -31.90
CA ALA A 127 -38.62 29.50 -30.73
C ALA A 127 -38.55 28.19 -29.91
N SER A 128 -39.63 27.40 -29.86
CA SER A 128 -39.68 26.11 -29.21
C SER A 128 -38.79 25.06 -29.89
N THR A 129 -38.67 25.07 -31.20
CA THR A 129 -37.79 24.19 -31.98
C THR A 129 -36.32 24.51 -31.68
N LEU A 130 -35.93 25.81 -31.68
CA LEU A 130 -34.58 26.24 -31.35
C LEU A 130 -34.22 25.91 -29.92
N SER A 131 -35.12 26.12 -28.97
CA SER A 131 -34.91 25.74 -27.55
C SER A 131 -34.73 24.22 -27.38
N SER A 132 -35.52 23.40 -28.11
CA SER A 132 -35.39 21.96 -28.10
C SER A 132 -34.03 21.48 -28.60
N LEU A 133 -33.52 22.08 -29.68
CA LEU A 133 -32.19 21.77 -30.21
C LEU A 133 -31.08 22.22 -29.24
N SER A 134 -31.21 23.36 -28.63
CA SER A 134 -30.27 23.86 -27.62
C SER A 134 -30.21 22.90 -26.42
N ASN A 135 -31.36 22.54 -25.87
CA ASN A 135 -31.42 21.59 -24.76
C ASN A 135 -30.77 20.23 -25.12
N ARG A 136 -31.00 19.76 -26.35
CA ARG A 136 -30.41 18.52 -26.82
C ARG A 136 -28.89 18.62 -26.95
N MET A 137 -28.35 19.77 -27.39
CA MET A 137 -26.90 20.02 -27.41
C MET A 137 -26.32 20.00 -25.99
N ASP A 138 -27.00 20.63 -25.04
CA ASP A 138 -26.54 20.68 -23.65
C ASP A 138 -26.49 19.28 -23.01
N ASP A 139 -27.51 18.47 -23.26
CA ASP A 139 -27.56 17.07 -22.82
C ASP A 139 -26.41 16.23 -23.42
N LEU A 140 -26.14 16.38 -24.71
CA LEU A 140 -25.03 15.67 -25.36
C LEU A 140 -23.66 16.15 -24.89
N LEU A 141 -23.52 17.45 -24.63
CA LEU A 141 -22.29 18.02 -24.03
C LEU A 141 -22.04 17.46 -22.64
N LYS A 142 -23.09 17.38 -21.81
CA LYS A 142 -23.01 16.79 -20.49
C LYS A 142 -22.56 15.33 -20.56
N GLN A 143 -23.23 14.51 -21.37
CA GLN A 143 -22.87 13.10 -21.55
C GLN A 143 -21.42 12.93 -22.06
N ARG A 144 -21.00 13.73 -23.02
CA ARG A 144 -19.63 13.72 -23.52
C ARG A 144 -18.62 14.04 -22.43
N ASN A 145 -18.88 15.10 -21.65
CA ASN A 145 -17.98 15.53 -20.57
C ASN A 145 -17.88 14.47 -19.47
N GLU A 146 -18.97 13.80 -19.13
CA GLU A 146 -18.98 12.68 -18.18
C GLU A 146 -18.10 11.51 -18.67
N LYS A 147 -18.21 11.15 -19.99
CA LYS A 147 -17.36 10.10 -20.58
C LYS A 147 -15.90 10.52 -20.65
N MET A 148 -15.61 11.77 -20.96
CA MET A 148 -14.24 12.30 -20.95
C MET A 148 -13.63 12.29 -19.52
N ASP A 149 -14.39 12.61 -18.48
CA ASP A 149 -13.91 12.56 -17.11
C ASP A 149 -13.59 11.12 -16.68
N LYS A 150 -14.48 10.16 -17.04
CA LYS A 150 -14.22 8.73 -16.81
C LYS A 150 -12.96 8.26 -17.51
N LEU A 151 -12.78 8.60 -18.78
CA LEU A 151 -11.58 8.25 -19.55
C LEU A 151 -10.31 8.85 -18.95
N ARG A 152 -10.37 10.11 -18.52
CA ARG A 152 -9.27 10.79 -17.84
C ARG A 152 -8.90 10.08 -16.56
N LYS A 153 -9.88 9.79 -15.70
CA LYS A 153 -9.66 9.07 -14.43
C LYS A 153 -9.07 7.67 -14.65
N LEU A 154 -9.61 6.93 -15.63
CA LEU A 154 -9.10 5.60 -15.99
C LEU A 154 -7.63 5.66 -16.43
N ASN A 155 -7.25 6.63 -17.26
CA ASN A 155 -5.88 6.80 -17.72
C ASN A 155 -4.94 7.26 -16.60
N MET A 156 -5.40 8.13 -15.69
CA MET A 156 -4.63 8.52 -14.50
C MET A 156 -4.39 7.32 -13.60
N PHE A 157 -5.42 6.53 -13.31
CA PHE A 157 -5.29 5.29 -12.54
C PHE A 157 -4.29 4.33 -13.18
N ALA A 158 -4.35 4.13 -14.51
CA ALA A 158 -3.41 3.27 -15.21
C ALA A 158 -1.96 3.74 -15.04
N GLY A 159 -1.73 5.06 -15.11
CA GLY A 159 -0.41 5.67 -14.88
C GLY A 159 0.13 5.51 -13.46
N SER A 160 -0.76 5.45 -12.46
CA SER A 160 -0.41 5.30 -11.04
C SER A 160 -0.65 3.88 -10.49
N SER A 161 -1.04 2.90 -11.32
CA SER A 161 -1.37 1.54 -10.86
C SER A 161 -0.19 0.84 -10.18
N ASN A 162 1.05 1.12 -10.60
CA ASN A 162 2.26 0.55 -10.02
C ASN A 162 2.56 1.07 -8.61
N ASP A 163 1.93 2.16 -8.17
CA ASP A 163 2.15 2.72 -6.84
C ASP A 163 1.75 1.73 -5.72
N VAL A 164 0.88 0.75 -6.03
CA VAL A 164 0.51 -0.31 -5.08
C VAL A 164 1.71 -1.19 -4.68
N PHE A 165 2.76 -1.24 -5.51
CA PHE A 165 4.01 -1.96 -5.24
C PHE A 165 5.06 -1.09 -4.56
N SER A 166 4.83 0.23 -4.42
CA SER A 166 5.80 1.14 -3.83
C SER A 166 5.79 1.00 -2.31
N VAL A 167 6.94 0.62 -1.76
CA VAL A 167 7.18 0.54 -0.32
C VAL A 167 8.24 1.59 0.04
N GLY A 168 7.79 2.84 0.26
CA GLY A 168 8.68 3.94 0.62
C GLY A 168 9.31 4.67 -0.58
N GLU A 169 10.23 5.61 -0.29
CA GLU A 169 10.94 6.39 -1.32
C GLU A 169 12.06 5.55 -1.96
N GLY A 170 12.04 5.44 -3.28
CA GLY A 170 13.10 4.79 -4.07
C GLY A 170 12.59 3.72 -5.02
N SER A 171 13.50 3.06 -5.74
CA SER A 171 13.16 1.89 -6.55
C SER A 171 12.49 0.84 -5.67
N SER A 172 11.37 0.28 -6.13
CA SER A 172 10.56 -0.57 -5.27
C SER A 172 11.39 -1.77 -4.79
N LEU A 173 11.20 -2.17 -3.54
CA LEU A 173 11.80 -3.39 -3.00
C LEU A 173 11.45 -4.60 -3.89
N VAL A 174 10.27 -4.58 -4.51
CA VAL A 174 9.80 -5.59 -5.46
C VAL A 174 10.72 -5.69 -6.67
N ASP A 175 11.11 -4.56 -7.28
CA ASP A 175 12.00 -4.54 -8.46
C ASP A 175 13.40 -5.05 -8.09
N ASN A 176 13.92 -4.63 -6.95
CA ASN A 176 15.22 -5.08 -6.45
C ASN A 176 15.22 -6.60 -6.18
N LEU A 177 14.17 -7.13 -5.54
CA LEU A 177 14.04 -8.56 -5.31
C LEU A 177 13.88 -9.32 -6.63
N ALA A 178 13.07 -8.82 -7.57
CA ALA A 178 12.89 -9.44 -8.89
C ALA A 178 14.22 -9.55 -9.64
N GLN A 179 15.03 -8.48 -9.65
CA GLN A 179 16.33 -8.46 -10.30
C GLN A 179 17.32 -9.42 -9.63
N ASN A 180 17.39 -9.46 -8.30
CA ASN A 180 18.24 -10.38 -7.56
C ASN A 180 17.82 -11.84 -7.80
N LEU A 181 16.50 -12.14 -7.81
CA LEU A 181 15.97 -13.47 -8.11
C LEU A 181 16.32 -13.90 -9.54
N GLN A 182 16.15 -13.03 -10.53
CA GLN A 182 16.51 -13.33 -11.91
C GLN A 182 18.01 -13.64 -12.04
N THR A 183 18.86 -12.84 -11.38
CA THR A 183 20.32 -13.07 -11.37
C THR A 183 20.67 -14.41 -10.71
N GLY A 184 20.01 -14.74 -9.59
CA GLY A 184 20.20 -16.01 -8.90
C GLY A 184 19.76 -17.23 -9.73
N LEU A 185 18.64 -17.13 -10.44
CA LEU A 185 18.17 -18.19 -11.37
C LEU A 185 19.17 -18.40 -12.52
N SER A 186 19.66 -17.32 -13.12
CA SER A 186 20.68 -17.40 -14.18
C SER A 186 22.00 -18.00 -13.69
N GLN A 187 22.38 -17.75 -12.43
CA GLN A 187 23.52 -18.40 -11.79
C GLN A 187 23.31 -19.92 -11.69
N ILE A 188 22.13 -20.34 -11.23
CA ILE A 188 21.79 -21.77 -11.14
C ILE A 188 21.85 -22.44 -12.51
N GLU A 189 21.26 -21.84 -13.55
CA GLU A 189 21.33 -22.37 -14.93
C GLU A 189 22.77 -22.58 -15.37
N THR A 190 23.64 -21.60 -15.11
CA THR A 190 25.07 -21.67 -15.44
C THR A 190 25.79 -22.80 -14.69
N ASP A 191 25.51 -22.90 -13.37
CA ASP A 191 26.13 -23.91 -12.51
C ASP A 191 25.71 -25.33 -12.88
N PHE A 192 24.42 -25.52 -13.22
CA PHE A 192 23.93 -26.83 -13.65
C PHE A 192 24.41 -27.21 -15.06
N SER A 193 24.60 -26.26 -15.96
CA SER A 193 25.10 -26.53 -17.31
C SER A 193 26.55 -27.09 -17.30
N SER A 194 27.29 -26.78 -16.26
CA SER A 194 28.68 -27.21 -16.06
C SER A 194 28.86 -28.32 -14.99
N PHE A 195 27.75 -28.87 -14.50
CA PHE A 195 27.75 -29.87 -13.41
C PHE A 195 28.49 -31.15 -13.81
N SER A 196 29.53 -31.52 -13.04
CA SER A 196 30.40 -32.70 -13.26
C SER A 196 30.44 -33.65 -12.06
N GLY A 197 29.39 -33.71 -11.26
CA GLY A 197 29.28 -34.56 -10.07
C GLY A 197 29.51 -33.87 -8.74
N THR A 198 29.99 -32.61 -8.76
CA THR A 198 30.09 -31.73 -7.61
C THR A 198 29.59 -30.32 -7.98
N PHE A 199 28.95 -29.66 -7.05
CA PHE A 199 28.49 -28.28 -7.27
C PHE A 199 29.68 -27.27 -7.16
N PRO A 200 29.63 -26.15 -7.91
CA PRO A 200 30.55 -25.07 -7.72
C PRO A 200 30.53 -24.52 -6.29
N LYS A 201 31.71 -24.14 -5.80
CA LYS A 201 31.80 -23.53 -4.46
C LYS A 201 31.44 -22.04 -4.54
N HIS A 202 30.30 -21.70 -4.01
CA HIS A 202 29.88 -20.31 -3.83
C HIS A 202 29.84 -19.95 -2.36
N SER A 203 30.09 -18.67 -2.07
CA SER A 203 29.81 -18.06 -0.76
C SER A 203 28.78 -16.94 -0.95
N VAL A 204 27.84 -16.82 -0.03
CA VAL A 204 26.86 -15.71 -0.02
C VAL A 204 27.58 -14.36 -0.15
N ASN A 205 28.73 -14.20 0.49
CA ASN A 205 29.50 -12.96 0.45
C ASN A 205 30.12 -12.65 -0.91
N THR A 206 30.31 -13.65 -1.78
CA THR A 206 30.86 -13.48 -3.14
C THR A 206 29.77 -13.33 -4.20
N LEU A 207 28.52 -13.73 -3.88
CA LEU A 207 27.36 -13.59 -4.74
C LEU A 207 26.59 -12.30 -4.35
N GLY A 208 26.75 -11.24 -5.13
CA GLY A 208 26.16 -9.93 -4.84
C GLY A 208 24.63 -10.01 -4.64
N TRP A 209 23.95 -10.76 -5.51
CA TRP A 209 22.50 -10.96 -5.41
C TRP A 209 22.08 -11.69 -4.12
N ALA A 210 22.83 -12.74 -3.72
CA ALA A 210 22.53 -13.51 -2.52
C ALA A 210 22.76 -12.66 -1.26
N LYS A 211 23.86 -11.89 -1.23
CA LYS A 211 24.14 -10.95 -0.14
C LYS A 211 23.04 -9.89 0.02
N ASN A 212 22.54 -9.36 -1.09
CA ASN A 212 21.47 -8.38 -1.06
C ASN A 212 20.17 -8.99 -0.49
N ILE A 213 19.81 -10.21 -0.92
CA ILE A 213 18.64 -10.93 -0.41
C ILE A 213 18.78 -11.24 1.09
N GLU A 214 19.95 -11.71 1.53
CA GLU A 214 20.17 -12.00 2.96
C GLU A 214 20.07 -10.72 3.81
N GLY A 215 20.62 -9.61 3.35
CA GLY A 215 20.47 -8.33 4.04
C GLY A 215 19.00 -7.88 4.18
N GLU A 216 18.20 -8.04 3.13
CA GLU A 216 16.75 -7.76 3.17
C GLU A 216 15.99 -8.75 4.08
N TRP A 217 16.41 -10.02 4.09
CA TRP A 217 15.84 -11.03 4.98
C TRP A 217 16.11 -10.72 6.45
N GLU A 218 17.36 -10.37 6.80
CA GLU A 218 17.73 -9.97 8.15
C GLU A 218 16.92 -8.74 8.61
N ASN A 219 16.77 -7.76 7.73
CA ASN A 219 15.96 -6.57 7.99
C ASN A 219 14.48 -6.95 8.22
N LYS A 220 13.92 -7.85 7.40
CA LYS A 220 12.57 -8.39 7.58
C LYS A 220 12.40 -9.05 8.95
N VAL A 221 13.28 -9.99 9.27
CA VAL A 221 13.22 -10.75 10.53
C VAL A 221 13.32 -9.80 11.73
N LYS A 222 14.15 -8.79 11.64
CA LYS A 222 14.28 -7.77 12.69
C LYS A 222 13.00 -6.97 12.84
N ILE A 223 12.44 -6.43 11.75
CA ILE A 223 11.19 -5.64 11.78
C ILE A 223 10.04 -6.46 12.35
N ASP A 224 9.86 -7.71 11.88
CA ASP A 224 8.81 -8.60 12.33
C ASP A 224 8.98 -8.99 13.81
N GLY A 225 10.23 -9.19 14.25
CA GLY A 225 10.57 -9.48 15.64
C GLY A 225 10.31 -8.29 16.57
N ASP A 226 10.75 -7.11 16.16
CA ASP A 226 10.54 -5.87 16.90
C ASP A 226 9.04 -5.55 17.02
N TYR A 227 8.27 -5.76 15.95
CA TYR A 227 6.81 -5.59 15.94
C TYR A 227 6.11 -6.56 16.91
N LYS A 228 6.50 -7.83 16.94
CA LYS A 228 5.98 -8.80 17.92
C LYS A 228 6.26 -8.38 19.37
N ASN A 229 7.43 -7.79 19.62
CA ASN A 229 7.76 -7.26 20.95
C ASN A 229 6.86 -6.08 21.31
N VAL A 230 6.50 -5.21 20.36
CA VAL A 230 5.54 -4.12 20.57
C VAL A 230 4.15 -4.67 20.92
N LEU A 231 3.66 -5.68 20.18
CA LEU A 231 2.38 -6.32 20.48
C LEU A 231 2.35 -6.91 21.90
N LYS A 232 3.38 -7.65 22.26
CA LYS A 232 3.50 -8.21 23.63
C LYS A 232 3.53 -7.13 24.70
N LYS A 233 4.21 -6.00 24.43
CA LYS A 233 4.25 -4.86 25.35
C LYS A 233 2.85 -4.30 25.62
N ILE A 234 2.00 -4.23 24.61
CA ILE A 234 0.61 -3.78 24.73
C ILE A 234 -0.23 -4.81 25.49
N GLU A 235 -0.05 -6.10 25.21
CA GLU A 235 -0.70 -7.19 25.97
C GLU A 235 -0.35 -7.12 27.46
N ASP A 236 0.88 -6.75 27.80
CA ASP A 236 1.35 -6.52 29.17
C ASP A 236 0.79 -5.21 29.79
N GLY A 237 -0.05 -4.46 29.09
CA GLY A 237 -0.66 -3.20 29.57
C GLY A 237 0.29 -2.01 29.59
N LYS A 238 1.41 -2.05 28.88
CA LYS A 238 2.39 -0.97 28.80
C LYS A 238 2.08 -0.03 27.65
N GLY A 239 2.23 1.28 27.87
CA GLY A 239 2.07 2.30 26.83
C GLY A 239 3.16 2.24 25.75
N LEU A 240 2.85 2.83 24.58
CA LEU A 240 3.79 2.96 23.48
C LEU A 240 4.81 4.08 23.74
N THR A 241 5.99 3.93 23.14
CA THR A 241 7.03 4.95 23.08
C THR A 241 7.23 5.39 21.62
N GLU A 242 7.97 6.49 21.38
CA GLU A 242 8.34 6.93 20.04
C GLU A 242 9.07 5.83 19.25
N LYS A 243 9.94 5.08 19.92
CA LYS A 243 10.64 3.95 19.30
C LYS A 243 9.68 2.84 18.88
N ASP A 244 8.63 2.57 19.66
CA ASP A 244 7.59 1.61 19.27
C ASP A 244 6.81 2.11 18.05
N MET A 245 6.53 3.42 17.98
CA MET A 245 5.88 4.04 16.81
C MET A 245 6.74 3.92 15.54
N GLU A 246 8.07 4.05 15.66
CA GLU A 246 9.00 3.82 14.53
C GLU A 246 8.99 2.36 14.06
N VAL A 247 8.95 1.42 15.00
CA VAL A 247 8.83 -0.02 14.69
C VAL A 247 7.52 -0.30 13.97
N ILE A 248 6.40 0.21 14.48
CA ILE A 248 5.07 0.03 13.85
C ILE A 248 5.05 0.64 12.45
N GLN A 249 5.61 1.84 12.27
CA GLN A 249 5.71 2.47 10.96
C GLN A 249 6.54 1.63 9.98
N SER A 250 7.68 1.10 10.43
CA SER A 250 8.53 0.24 9.62
C SER A 250 7.81 -1.05 9.21
N TYR A 251 7.07 -1.64 10.15
CA TYR A 251 6.23 -2.81 9.88
C TYR A 251 5.12 -2.49 8.87
N LYS A 252 4.39 -1.39 9.03
CA LYS A 252 3.33 -0.97 8.10
C LYS A 252 3.87 -0.63 6.71
N LYS A 253 5.06 -0.04 6.63
CA LYS A 253 5.73 0.19 5.33
C LYS A 253 6.03 -1.12 4.61
N ARG A 254 6.44 -2.14 5.35
CA ARG A 254 6.74 -3.47 4.79
C ARG A 254 5.49 -4.29 4.49
N HIS A 255 4.46 -4.15 5.32
CA HIS A 255 3.18 -4.87 5.25
C HIS A 255 1.99 -3.90 5.13
N PRO A 256 1.91 -3.12 4.04
CA PRO A 256 0.95 -2.03 3.94
C PRO A 256 -0.52 -2.50 3.93
N SER A 257 -0.79 -3.75 3.53
CA SER A 257 -2.14 -4.32 3.48
C SER A 257 -2.57 -5.02 4.77
N LYS A 258 -1.61 -5.33 5.65
CA LYS A 258 -1.98 -5.97 6.92
C LYS A 258 -2.67 -4.96 7.82
N GLU A 259 -3.87 -5.30 8.25
CA GLU A 259 -4.58 -4.52 9.26
C GLU A 259 -3.86 -4.63 10.60
N LEU A 260 -3.84 -3.53 11.33
CA LEU A 260 -3.32 -3.53 12.69
C LEU A 260 -4.40 -4.07 13.62
N PRO A 261 -4.04 -4.88 14.64
CA PRO A 261 -5.01 -5.31 15.65
C PRO A 261 -5.66 -4.09 16.33
N ASP A 262 -6.95 -4.19 16.66
CA ASP A 262 -7.70 -3.10 17.32
C ASP A 262 -7.02 -2.63 18.61
N THR A 263 -6.43 -3.55 19.38
CA THR A 263 -5.66 -3.24 20.60
C THR A 263 -4.48 -2.34 20.30
N LEU A 264 -3.79 -2.56 19.19
CA LEU A 264 -2.67 -1.72 18.75
C LEU A 264 -3.16 -0.37 18.22
N VAL A 265 -4.24 -0.33 17.43
CA VAL A 265 -4.86 0.92 16.96
C VAL A 265 -5.25 1.80 18.15
N ASN A 266 -5.95 1.25 19.13
CA ASN A 266 -6.32 1.96 20.36
C ASN A 266 -5.08 2.49 21.13
N ALA A 267 -3.99 1.69 21.19
CA ALA A 267 -2.76 2.11 21.85
C ALA A 267 -2.04 3.24 21.10
N ILE A 268 -2.08 3.23 19.77
CA ILE A 268 -1.53 4.31 18.93
C ILE A 268 -2.33 5.60 19.14
N GLU A 269 -3.65 5.52 19.08
CA GLU A 269 -4.54 6.66 19.33
C GLU A 269 -4.29 7.25 20.72
N GLN A 270 -4.20 6.40 21.75
CA GLN A 270 -3.88 6.81 23.10
C GLN A 270 -2.51 7.51 23.20
N HIS A 271 -1.48 6.96 22.55
CA HIS A 271 -0.14 7.55 22.52
C HIS A 271 -0.14 8.94 21.88
N ILE A 272 -0.80 9.07 20.71
CA ILE A 272 -0.91 10.36 20.00
C ILE A 272 -1.66 11.36 20.88
N TYR A 273 -2.75 10.93 21.48
CA TYR A 273 -3.57 11.75 22.38
C TYR A 273 -2.78 12.26 23.59
N GLU A 274 -2.10 11.36 24.33
CA GLU A 274 -1.29 11.72 25.50
C GLU A 274 -0.18 12.69 25.14
N LYS A 275 0.46 12.49 23.99
CA LYS A 275 1.52 13.37 23.51
C LYS A 275 0.97 14.72 23.07
N THR A 276 -0.17 14.75 22.37
CA THR A 276 -0.86 16.00 22.02
C THR A 276 -1.21 16.80 23.25
N LEU A 277 -1.72 16.12 24.28
CA LEU A 277 -2.05 16.75 25.55
C LEU A 277 -0.81 17.30 26.28
N ALA A 278 0.26 16.52 26.32
CA ALA A 278 1.51 16.94 26.95
C ALA A 278 2.12 18.18 26.25
N GLU A 279 2.16 18.20 24.92
CA GLU A 279 2.62 19.37 24.18
C GLU A 279 1.72 20.58 24.35
N ALA A 280 0.43 20.33 24.43
CA ALA A 280 -0.57 21.38 24.63
C ALA A 280 -0.47 21.99 26.04
N LEU A 281 -0.32 21.20 27.08
CA LEU A 281 -0.19 21.70 28.46
C LEU A 281 1.17 22.36 28.73
N GLY A 282 2.22 21.98 27.96
CA GLY A 282 3.60 22.42 28.22
C GLY A 282 4.10 21.97 29.59
N ASP A 283 5.39 22.22 29.86
CA ASP A 283 6.02 21.82 31.13
C ASP A 283 5.40 22.50 32.38
N ASP A 284 4.75 23.67 32.16
CA ASP A 284 4.20 24.52 33.23
C ASP A 284 2.65 24.58 33.24
N GLY A 285 1.94 23.83 32.39
CA GLY A 285 0.49 23.92 32.28
C GLY A 285 -0.04 25.28 31.73
N VAL A 286 0.83 26.14 31.21
CA VAL A 286 0.56 27.55 30.91
C VAL A 286 0.30 27.83 29.43
N LYS A 287 0.67 26.93 28.52
CA LYS A 287 0.53 27.15 27.05
C LYS A 287 -0.91 27.45 26.62
N TYR A 288 -1.91 26.97 27.34
CA TYR A 288 -3.33 27.18 27.01
C TYR A 288 -3.88 28.55 27.32
N ASN A 289 -3.23 29.34 28.15
CA ASN A 289 -3.79 30.65 28.52
C ASN A 289 -3.77 31.68 27.39
N THR A 290 -3.15 31.36 26.24
CA THR A 290 -3.00 32.31 25.11
C THR A 290 -3.46 31.79 23.77
N LYS A 291 -3.68 30.47 23.60
CA LYS A 291 -4.12 29.87 22.32
C LYS A 291 -5.37 29.01 22.54
N ASN A 292 -6.31 29.04 21.61
CA ASN A 292 -7.44 28.12 21.64
C ASN A 292 -7.00 26.70 21.18
N TRP A 293 -7.80 25.69 21.51
CA TRP A 293 -7.50 24.30 21.16
C TRP A 293 -7.31 24.08 19.66
N TYR A 294 -8.10 24.75 18.83
CA TYR A 294 -8.00 24.66 17.38
C TYR A 294 -6.61 25.06 16.89
N ASP A 295 -6.08 26.18 17.38
CA ASP A 295 -4.77 26.68 16.99
C ASP A 295 -3.67 25.71 17.45
N VAL A 296 -3.80 25.14 18.67
CA VAL A 296 -2.84 24.17 19.21
C VAL A 296 -2.82 22.89 18.39
N VAL A 297 -3.98 22.28 18.10
CA VAL A 297 -4.05 21.05 17.30
C VAL A 297 -3.57 21.29 15.88
N THR A 298 -3.84 22.44 15.31
CA THR A 298 -3.37 22.81 13.96
C THR A 298 -1.84 22.90 13.94
N GLU A 299 -1.23 23.54 14.94
CA GLU A 299 0.23 23.64 15.08
C GLU A 299 0.87 22.26 15.31
N ILE A 300 0.29 21.44 16.17
CA ILE A 300 0.77 20.07 16.46
C ILE A 300 0.65 19.15 15.25
N SER A 301 -0.37 19.34 14.41
CA SER A 301 -0.58 18.48 13.22
C SER A 301 0.57 18.57 12.20
N ASP A 302 1.43 19.60 12.30
CA ASP A 302 2.62 19.73 11.48
C ASP A 302 3.83 18.98 12.03
N ASN A 303 3.80 18.49 13.27
CA ASN A 303 4.88 17.74 13.88
C ASN A 303 5.05 16.35 13.24
N ASP A 304 6.31 15.92 13.09
CA ASP A 304 6.63 14.63 12.45
C ASP A 304 6.01 13.44 13.17
N TRP A 305 5.95 13.45 14.48
CA TRP A 305 5.35 12.37 15.25
C TRP A 305 3.83 12.29 15.05
N PHE A 306 3.13 13.42 14.90
CA PHE A 306 1.70 13.46 14.60
C PHE A 306 1.42 12.93 13.19
N LYS A 307 2.22 13.39 12.21
CA LYS A 307 2.17 12.91 10.83
C LYS A 307 2.46 11.41 10.75
N ARG A 308 3.43 10.91 11.52
CA ARG A 308 3.72 9.48 11.65
C ARG A 308 2.52 8.69 12.16
N GLY A 309 1.89 9.15 13.23
CA GLY A 309 0.70 8.52 13.80
C GLY A 309 -0.44 8.45 12.79
N ALA A 310 -0.75 9.55 12.12
CA ALA A 310 -1.76 9.60 11.06
C ALA A 310 -1.45 8.62 9.91
N GLN A 311 -0.19 8.58 9.46
CA GLN A 311 0.25 7.66 8.42
C GLN A 311 0.09 6.18 8.83
N ILE A 312 0.44 5.83 10.07
CA ILE A 312 0.27 4.47 10.60
C ILE A 312 -1.20 4.07 10.62
N LEU A 313 -2.09 4.98 11.03
CA LEU A 313 -3.54 4.77 11.06
C LEU A 313 -4.20 4.80 9.66
N GLY A 314 -3.45 5.15 8.61
CA GLY A 314 -3.96 5.22 7.24
C GLY A 314 -4.88 6.42 6.98
N ILE A 315 -4.77 7.48 7.78
CA ILE A 315 -5.54 8.71 7.65
C ILE A 315 -4.64 9.92 7.39
N THR A 316 -5.22 11.04 6.93
CA THR A 316 -4.43 12.26 6.76
C THR A 316 -4.22 12.97 8.11
N PRO A 317 -3.11 13.70 8.30
CA PRO A 317 -2.92 14.52 9.50
C PRO A 317 -4.08 15.49 9.73
N LYS A 318 -4.66 16.02 8.65
CA LYS A 318 -5.85 16.87 8.71
C LYS A 318 -7.06 16.13 9.26
N SER A 319 -7.35 14.92 8.78
CA SER A 319 -8.48 14.11 9.27
C SER A 319 -8.30 13.74 10.75
N LEU A 320 -7.07 13.41 11.15
CA LEU A 320 -6.75 13.13 12.54
C LEU A 320 -6.93 14.38 13.41
N SER A 321 -6.45 15.56 12.96
CA SER A 321 -6.63 16.82 13.69
C SER A 321 -8.10 17.23 13.80
N GLU A 322 -8.89 17.05 12.73
CA GLU A 322 -10.33 17.33 12.75
C GLU A 322 -11.06 16.40 13.75
N ALA A 323 -10.70 15.12 13.82
CA ALA A 323 -11.25 14.19 14.81
C ALA A 323 -10.92 14.64 16.25
N PHE A 324 -9.69 15.10 16.49
CA PHE A 324 -9.29 15.68 17.78
C PHE A 324 -10.05 16.96 18.13
N ILE A 325 -10.32 17.83 17.16
CA ILE A 325 -11.06 19.07 17.35
C ILE A 325 -12.56 18.81 17.59
N GLN A 326 -13.14 17.85 16.88
CA GLN A 326 -14.58 17.54 16.94
C GLN A 326 -14.96 16.65 18.14
N SER A 327 -13.98 15.92 18.71
CA SER A 327 -14.26 15.15 19.91
C SER A 327 -14.58 16.13 21.04
N ASP A 328 -15.82 16.13 21.54
CA ASP A 328 -16.25 16.84 22.78
C ASP A 328 -15.32 16.53 23.97
N GLY A 329 -14.46 15.56 23.82
CA GLY A 329 -13.35 15.22 24.68
C GLY A 329 -12.40 16.37 25.00
N VAL A 330 -12.34 17.40 24.16
CA VAL A 330 -11.42 18.52 24.40
C VAL A 330 -11.85 19.36 25.62
N ILE A 331 -13.11 19.65 25.77
CA ILE A 331 -13.63 20.30 26.99
C ILE A 331 -13.60 19.32 28.16
N GLY A 332 -13.90 18.05 27.92
CA GLY A 332 -13.72 16.97 28.88
C GLY A 332 -12.26 16.67 29.21
N LEU A 333 -11.31 16.93 28.30
CA LEU A 333 -9.88 16.86 28.46
C LEU A 333 -9.36 17.88 29.47
N LEU A 334 -9.75 19.13 29.31
CA LEU A 334 -9.39 20.24 30.21
C LEU A 334 -10.10 20.13 31.55
N GLY A 335 -11.29 19.49 31.60
CA GLY A 335 -12.05 19.26 32.83
C GLY A 335 -11.76 17.93 33.51
N SER A 336 -11.15 16.93 32.85
CA SER A 336 -10.88 15.59 33.38
C SER A 336 -9.40 15.28 33.60
N VAL A 337 -8.55 16.30 33.81
CA VAL A 337 -7.22 16.14 34.40
C VAL A 337 -7.33 15.59 35.84
N ASP A 338 -8.54 15.29 36.29
CA ASP A 338 -8.78 14.55 37.50
C ASP A 338 -8.77 13.02 37.19
N LYS A 339 -7.58 12.47 37.50
CA LYS A 339 -7.33 11.06 37.86
C LYS A 339 -8.23 9.98 37.27
N GLY A 340 -7.76 9.35 36.21
CA GLY A 340 -8.07 7.93 35.98
C GLY A 340 -9.17 7.60 34.98
N THR A 341 -9.54 8.46 34.06
CA THR A 341 -10.51 8.11 33.00
C THR A 341 -9.78 7.46 31.80
N LYS A 342 -10.02 6.17 31.63
CA LYS A 342 -9.64 5.40 30.44
C LYS A 342 -10.13 6.10 29.17
N GLY A 343 -9.24 6.24 28.20
CA GLY A 343 -9.46 6.94 26.95
C GLY A 343 -10.81 6.65 26.29
N ARG A 344 -11.42 7.69 25.76
CA ARG A 344 -12.61 7.56 24.91
C ARG A 344 -12.17 7.13 23.50
N LYS A 345 -12.88 6.17 22.93
CA LYS A 345 -12.73 5.76 21.55
C LYS A 345 -13.06 6.94 20.64
N PHE A 346 -12.17 7.23 19.71
CA PHE A 346 -12.50 8.02 18.53
C PHE A 346 -13.39 7.14 17.64
N VAL A 347 -14.57 7.64 17.26
CA VAL A 347 -15.50 6.99 16.34
C VAL A 347 -15.33 7.58 14.96
#